data_60670b0f341b6381464fdb862bb04402
#
_entry.id   60670b0f341b6381464fdb862bb04402
#
_cell.length_a   1.000
_cell.length_b   1.000
_cell.length_c   1.000
_cell.angle_alpha   90.00
_cell.angle_beta   90.00
_cell.angle_gamma   90.00
#
_symmetry.space_group_name_H-M   'P 1'
#
loop_
_entity.id
_entity.type
_entity.pdbx_description
1 polymer ?
#
loop_
_entity_poly.entity_id
_entity_poly.type
_entity_poly.pdbx_seq_one_letter_code
_entity_poly.pdbx_strand_id
1 'polypeptide(L)'
;LKKTYLIVIAVSVLAIFLFGFQYGKRIYEKPTREITVGINKSNKNRNVIEFKQVKLDNQSTIDKLELIFLFSNDIDKPSNDLGNYDVQLSFKNGKKSVSSYSFNIWFTKEGDSIIQMNGINRQQYRSLDKNNTNSLKEIIKYKN
;
A
#
# COMPACT_ATOMS: atom_id res chain seq x y z
N LEU A 1 -30.14 -27.40 -39.70
CA LEU A 1 -30.49 -26.38 -38.65
C LEU A 1 -29.85 -26.68 -37.30
N LYS A 2 -29.90 -27.93 -36.78
CA LYS A 2 -29.32 -28.26 -35.44
C LYS A 2 -27.80 -28.12 -35.37
N LYS A 3 -27.04 -28.47 -36.42
CA LYS A 3 -25.56 -28.34 -36.43
C LYS A 3 -25.09 -26.88 -36.44
N THR A 4 -25.77 -26.04 -37.22
CA THR A 4 -25.44 -24.60 -37.30
C THR A 4 -25.69 -23.90 -35.95
N TYR A 5 -26.75 -24.25 -35.24
CA TYR A 5 -27.07 -23.73 -33.93
C TYR A 5 -26.03 -24.09 -32.88
N LEU A 6 -25.55 -25.36 -32.90
CA LEU A 6 -24.47 -25.81 -32.01
C LEU A 6 -23.15 -25.04 -32.26
N ILE A 7 -22.81 -24.78 -33.53
CA ILE A 7 -21.60 -24.00 -33.87
C ILE A 7 -21.71 -22.58 -33.34
N VAL A 8 -22.87 -21.92 -33.50
CA VAL A 8 -23.07 -20.54 -32.99
C VAL A 8 -22.93 -20.49 -31.49
N ILE A 9 -23.50 -21.46 -30.75
CA ILE A 9 -23.35 -21.54 -29.29
C ILE A 9 -21.88 -21.72 -28.91
N ALA A 10 -21.16 -22.64 -29.55
CA ALA A 10 -19.75 -22.88 -29.23
C ALA A 10 -18.87 -21.64 -29.47
N VAL A 11 -19.09 -20.94 -30.58
CA VAL A 11 -18.37 -19.67 -30.88
C VAL A 11 -18.71 -18.60 -29.86
N SER A 12 -19.97 -18.46 -29.45
CA SER A 12 -20.38 -17.48 -28.44
C SER A 12 -19.74 -17.74 -27.07
N VAL A 13 -19.72 -19.00 -26.63
CA VAL A 13 -19.07 -19.40 -25.37
C VAL A 13 -17.56 -19.10 -25.40
N LEU A 14 -16.92 -19.45 -26.53
CA LEU A 14 -15.49 -19.18 -26.73
C LEU A 14 -15.20 -17.68 -26.69
N ALA A 15 -16.03 -16.88 -27.35
CA ALA A 15 -15.90 -15.42 -27.33
C ALA A 15 -16.04 -14.85 -25.91
N ILE A 16 -17.06 -15.26 -25.15
CA ILE A 16 -17.27 -14.83 -23.76
C ILE A 16 -16.07 -15.21 -22.90
N PHE A 17 -15.53 -16.43 -23.07
CA PHE A 17 -14.35 -16.89 -22.34
C PHE A 17 -13.12 -16.03 -22.65
N LEU A 18 -12.84 -15.76 -23.93
CA LEU A 18 -11.71 -14.93 -24.34
C LEU A 18 -11.85 -13.47 -23.86
N PHE A 19 -13.03 -12.89 -23.95
CA PHE A 19 -13.28 -11.54 -23.41
C PHE A 19 -13.15 -11.51 -21.89
N GLY A 20 -13.70 -12.49 -21.18
CA GLY A 20 -13.56 -12.61 -19.73
C GLY A 20 -12.11 -12.78 -19.30
N PHE A 21 -11.35 -13.60 -19.99
CA PHE A 21 -9.92 -13.80 -19.74
C PHE A 21 -9.10 -12.52 -19.98
N GLN A 22 -9.32 -11.84 -21.10
CA GLN A 22 -8.65 -10.56 -21.42
C GLN A 22 -9.00 -9.47 -20.42
N TYR A 23 -10.27 -9.40 -20.02
CA TYR A 23 -10.73 -8.42 -19.02
C TYR A 23 -10.17 -8.72 -17.64
N GLY A 24 -10.19 -10.00 -17.23
CA GLY A 24 -9.58 -10.45 -15.98
C GLY A 24 -8.08 -10.14 -15.93
N LYS A 25 -7.34 -10.42 -17.01
CA LYS A 25 -5.93 -10.07 -17.12
C LYS A 25 -5.67 -8.56 -16.96
N ARG A 26 -6.50 -7.70 -17.55
CA ARG A 26 -6.38 -6.23 -17.42
C ARG A 26 -6.66 -5.73 -16.02
N ILE A 27 -7.56 -6.37 -15.28
CA ILE A 27 -7.86 -6.01 -13.88
C ILE A 27 -6.72 -6.47 -12.96
N TYR A 28 -6.19 -7.68 -13.17
CA TYR A 28 -5.10 -8.25 -12.37
C TYR A 28 -3.73 -7.59 -12.63
N GLU A 29 -3.53 -6.96 -13.78
CA GLU A 29 -2.25 -6.34 -14.15
C GLU A 29 -1.97 -4.98 -13.50
N LYS A 30 -2.65 -4.62 -12.40
CA LYS A 30 -2.44 -3.33 -11.73
C LYS A 30 -2.12 -3.42 -10.24
N PRO A 31 -1.17 -4.24 -9.82
CA PRO A 31 -0.68 -4.10 -8.45
C PRO A 31 0.09 -2.78 -8.32
N THR A 32 0.06 -2.22 -7.12
CA THR A 32 1.00 -1.19 -6.68
C THR A 32 2.42 -1.68 -6.98
N ARG A 33 3.19 -0.94 -7.76
CA ARG A 33 4.50 -1.44 -8.21
C ARG A 33 5.67 -0.66 -7.65
N GLU A 34 5.40 0.39 -6.90
CA GLU A 34 6.43 1.23 -6.33
C GLU A 34 5.96 1.82 -5.01
N ILE A 35 6.76 1.62 -3.97
CA ILE A 35 6.58 2.29 -2.68
C ILE A 35 7.78 3.19 -2.46
N THR A 36 7.51 4.47 -2.22
CA THR A 36 8.53 5.43 -1.81
C THR A 36 8.47 5.58 -0.30
N VAL A 37 9.61 5.45 0.35
CA VAL A 37 9.77 5.59 1.80
C VAL A 37 10.44 6.92 2.11
N GLY A 38 9.77 7.79 2.83
CA GLY A 38 10.33 9.00 3.43
C GLY A 38 10.60 8.75 4.91
N ILE A 39 11.83 8.94 5.36
CA ILE A 39 12.22 8.80 6.78
C ILE A 39 12.51 10.18 7.33
N ASN A 40 11.87 10.54 8.45
CA ASN A 40 12.16 11.77 9.16
C ASN A 40 13.48 11.60 9.91
N LYS A 41 14.50 12.32 9.46
CA LYS A 41 15.74 12.48 10.22
C LYS A 41 15.62 13.76 11.03
N SER A 42 15.12 13.64 12.25
CA SER A 42 15.14 14.73 13.21
C SER A 42 16.60 15.09 13.52
N ASN A 43 17.14 16.02 12.79
CA ASN A 43 18.34 16.71 13.21
C ASN A 43 17.91 17.80 14.21
N LYS A 44 18.52 17.89 15.37
CA LYS A 44 18.14 18.72 16.55
C LYS A 44 17.77 20.19 16.26
N ASN A 45 17.99 20.68 15.05
CA ASN A 45 17.75 22.09 14.68
C ASN A 45 16.90 22.32 13.42
N ARG A 46 16.45 21.30 12.71
CA ARG A 46 15.55 21.46 11.55
C ARG A 46 14.66 20.22 11.40
N ASN A 47 13.35 20.42 11.39
CA ASN A 47 12.38 19.42 10.97
C ASN A 47 12.50 19.18 9.45
N VAL A 48 13.58 18.58 9.02
CA VAL A 48 13.80 18.23 7.60
C VAL A 48 13.43 16.77 7.41
N ILE A 49 12.37 16.55 6.67
CA ILE A 49 12.03 15.22 6.20
C ILE A 49 12.94 14.92 5.01
N GLU A 50 13.97 14.14 5.24
CA GLU A 50 14.77 13.57 4.17
C GLU A 50 14.01 12.40 3.56
N PHE A 51 13.39 12.62 2.42
CA PHE A 51 12.87 11.53 1.61
C PHE A 51 14.06 10.75 1.03
N LYS A 52 14.55 9.78 1.77
CA LYS A 52 15.40 8.76 1.21
C LYS A 52 14.47 7.91 0.33
N GLN A 53 14.48 8.15 -0.97
CA GLN A 53 13.73 7.33 -1.91
C GLN A 53 14.28 5.90 -1.88
N VAL A 54 13.84 5.11 -0.91
CA VAL A 54 13.98 3.67 -0.99
C VAL A 54 12.85 3.22 -1.89
N LYS A 55 13.18 3.03 -3.16
CA LYS A 55 12.24 2.46 -4.11
C LYS A 55 12.12 0.97 -3.80
N LEU A 56 10.97 0.58 -3.28
CA LEU A 56 10.61 -0.82 -3.14
C LEU A 56 9.82 -1.21 -4.38
N ASP A 57 10.46 -1.93 -5.30
CA ASP A 57 9.87 -2.42 -6.55
C ASP A 57 9.76 -3.95 -6.62
N ASN A 58 10.25 -4.63 -5.60
CA ASN A 58 10.09 -6.07 -5.46
C ASN A 58 8.67 -6.40 -5.03
N GLN A 59 7.92 -7.13 -5.87
CA GLN A 59 6.52 -7.48 -5.62
C GLN A 59 6.33 -8.20 -4.28
N SER A 60 7.20 -9.14 -3.93
CA SER A 60 7.12 -9.87 -2.65
C SER A 60 7.26 -8.93 -1.44
N THR A 61 8.07 -7.88 -1.55
CA THR A 61 8.22 -6.87 -0.49
C THR A 61 6.97 -5.98 -0.40
N ILE A 62 6.40 -5.62 -1.53
CA ILE A 62 5.15 -4.85 -1.60
C ILE A 62 4.01 -5.65 -0.97
N ASP A 63 3.86 -6.93 -1.36
CA ASP A 63 2.81 -7.81 -0.83
C ASP A 63 2.93 -7.98 0.69
N LYS A 64 4.16 -8.10 1.21
CA LYS A 64 4.39 -8.16 2.66
C LYS A 64 3.98 -6.89 3.37
N LEU A 65 4.27 -5.72 2.81
CA LEU A 65 3.84 -4.45 3.38
C LEU A 65 2.31 -4.31 3.35
N GLU A 66 1.67 -4.65 2.24
CA GLU A 66 0.21 -4.62 2.14
C GLU A 66 -0.43 -5.57 3.16
N LEU A 67 0.16 -6.75 3.37
CA LEU A 67 -0.30 -7.69 4.38
C LEU A 67 -0.20 -7.13 5.80
N ILE A 68 0.93 -6.46 6.15
CA ILE A 68 1.09 -5.79 7.45
C ILE A 68 -0.02 -4.76 7.67
N PHE A 69 -0.32 -3.94 6.68
CA PHE A 69 -1.40 -2.95 6.79
C PHE A 69 -2.79 -3.58 6.85
N LEU A 70 -2.99 -4.73 6.23
CA LEU A 70 -4.26 -5.47 6.33
C LEU A 70 -4.54 -5.92 7.78
N PHE A 71 -3.51 -6.28 8.52
CA PHE A 71 -3.62 -6.68 9.94
C PHE A 71 -3.62 -5.52 10.93
N SER A 72 -3.59 -4.27 10.46
CA SER A 72 -3.72 -3.12 11.34
C SER A 72 -5.15 -2.97 11.87
N ASN A 73 -5.29 -2.49 13.10
CA ASN A 73 -6.58 -2.26 13.74
C ASN A 73 -7.01 -0.80 13.59
N ASP A 74 -8.29 -0.57 13.29
CA ASP A 74 -8.85 0.77 13.26
C ASP A 74 -8.87 1.34 14.67
N ILE A 75 -8.47 2.60 14.80
CA ILE A 75 -8.48 3.33 16.06
C ILE A 75 -9.08 4.72 15.86
N ASP A 76 -9.61 5.30 16.92
CA ASP A 76 -10.01 6.70 16.93
C ASP A 76 -8.80 7.62 16.72
N LYS A 77 -9.07 8.84 16.25
CA LYS A 77 -8.03 9.85 16.17
C LYS A 77 -7.38 10.04 17.55
N PRO A 78 -6.05 9.89 17.66
CA PRO A 78 -5.36 10.13 18.93
C PRO A 78 -5.67 11.52 19.49
N SER A 79 -5.98 11.57 20.78
CA SER A 79 -6.30 12.84 21.47
C SER A 79 -5.08 13.73 21.68
N ASN A 80 -3.88 13.15 21.69
CA ASN A 80 -2.63 13.85 21.85
C ASN A 80 -2.07 14.26 20.49
N ASP A 81 -1.38 15.40 20.45
CA ASP A 81 -0.59 15.76 19.28
C ASP A 81 0.55 14.75 19.09
N LEU A 82 0.53 14.05 17.99
CA LEU A 82 1.55 13.08 17.65
C LEU A 82 2.86 13.71 17.16
N GLY A 83 2.85 15.03 16.94
CA GLY A 83 3.99 15.73 16.36
C GLY A 83 4.29 15.26 14.92
N ASN A 84 5.55 15.40 14.53
CA ASN A 84 5.99 14.97 13.21
C ASN A 84 6.03 13.44 13.12
N TYR A 85 5.58 12.90 11.99
CA TYR A 85 5.67 11.46 11.73
C TYR A 85 7.12 11.02 11.51
N ASP A 86 7.42 9.78 11.89
CA ASP A 86 8.76 9.19 11.72
C ASP A 86 8.99 8.74 10.28
N VAL A 87 7.94 8.21 9.64
CA VAL A 87 7.99 7.66 8.29
C VAL A 87 6.76 8.06 7.49
N GLN A 88 6.97 8.36 6.22
CA GLN A 88 5.91 8.47 5.23
C GLN A 88 6.10 7.41 4.15
N LEU A 89 5.06 6.63 3.90
CA LEU A 89 5.02 5.69 2.77
C LEU A 89 4.07 6.24 1.71
N SER A 90 4.53 6.24 0.46
CA SER A 90 3.69 6.60 -0.69
C SER A 90 3.64 5.44 -1.66
N PHE A 91 2.44 4.96 -1.93
CA PHE A 91 2.17 3.89 -2.87
C PHE A 91 1.84 4.48 -4.24
N LYS A 92 2.63 4.12 -5.23
CA LYS A 92 2.50 4.65 -6.60
C LYS A 92 2.17 3.56 -7.59
N ASN A 93 1.29 3.87 -8.52
CA ASN A 93 1.11 3.04 -9.70
C ASN A 93 2.21 3.40 -10.71
N GLY A 94 3.14 2.49 -10.97
CA GLY A 94 4.30 2.71 -11.82
C GLY A 94 4.00 3.15 -13.25
N LYS A 95 2.78 2.94 -13.76
CA LYS A 95 2.37 3.38 -15.12
C LYS A 95 1.82 4.81 -15.15
N LYS A 96 1.36 5.36 -14.03
CA LYS A 96 0.66 6.66 -14.00
C LYS A 96 1.39 7.74 -13.22
N SER A 97 2.50 7.45 -12.54
CA SER A 97 3.24 8.38 -11.67
C SER A 97 2.38 9.08 -10.60
N VAL A 98 1.19 8.57 -10.35
CA VAL A 98 0.22 9.12 -9.40
C VAL A 98 0.29 8.30 -8.12
N SER A 99 0.45 8.97 -6.97
CA SER A 99 0.29 8.33 -5.66
C SER A 99 -1.15 7.89 -5.51
N SER A 100 -1.36 6.59 -5.29
CA SER A 100 -2.70 6.05 -5.04
C SER A 100 -3.16 6.40 -3.63
N TYR A 101 -2.26 6.29 -2.66
CA TYR A 101 -2.48 6.62 -1.24
C TYR A 101 -1.14 6.78 -0.52
N SER A 102 -1.17 7.45 0.62
CA SER A 102 0.00 7.62 1.48
C SER A 102 -0.34 7.35 2.95
N PHE A 103 0.65 6.90 3.69
CA PHE A 103 0.57 6.66 5.12
C PHE A 103 1.62 7.50 5.84
N ASN A 104 1.20 8.19 6.90
CA ASN A 104 2.10 8.78 7.88
C ASN A 104 2.16 7.83 9.09
N ILE A 105 3.35 7.53 9.58
CA ILE A 105 3.59 6.52 10.60
C ILE A 105 4.39 7.12 11.73
N TRP A 106 3.92 6.91 12.96
CA TRP A 106 4.59 7.24 14.22
C TRP A 106 4.93 5.96 14.95
N PHE A 107 6.17 5.83 15.39
CA PHE A 107 6.59 4.71 16.25
C PHE A 107 6.48 5.11 17.71
N THR A 108 5.75 4.33 18.49
CA THR A 108 5.56 4.61 19.91
C THR A 108 6.72 4.07 20.75
N LYS A 109 6.85 4.55 21.98
CA LYS A 109 7.86 4.06 22.94
C LYS A 109 7.61 2.62 23.37
N GLU A 110 6.37 2.19 23.35
CA GLU A 110 5.92 0.84 23.67
C GLU A 110 6.29 -0.17 22.58
N GLY A 111 6.69 0.31 21.42
CA GLY A 111 7.10 -0.51 20.28
C GLY A 111 6.02 -0.73 19.23
N ASP A 112 4.82 -0.23 19.45
CA ASP A 112 3.72 -0.23 18.50
C ASP A 112 3.87 0.91 17.48
N SER A 113 2.97 1.00 16.51
CA SER A 113 2.92 2.16 15.64
C SER A 113 1.51 2.65 15.40
N ILE A 114 1.39 3.96 15.19
CA ILE A 114 0.18 4.63 14.76
C ILE A 114 0.34 4.98 13.30
N ILE A 115 -0.69 4.71 12.51
CA ILE A 115 -0.72 4.96 11.08
C ILE A 115 -1.88 5.90 10.78
N GLN A 116 -1.60 6.96 10.06
CA GLN A 116 -2.60 7.82 9.46
C GLN A 116 -2.67 7.54 7.96
N MET A 117 -3.83 7.13 7.50
CA MET A 117 -4.11 6.98 6.08
C MET A 117 -4.62 8.31 5.52
N ASN A 118 -3.91 8.85 4.55
CA ASN A 118 -4.33 10.05 3.83
C ASN A 118 -5.09 9.62 2.57
N GLY A 119 -6.42 9.53 2.67
CA GLY A 119 -7.33 9.27 1.55
C GLY A 119 -8.05 10.54 1.09
N ILE A 120 -8.71 10.47 -0.06
CA ILE A 120 -9.35 11.63 -0.71
C ILE A 120 -10.46 12.26 0.14
N ASN A 121 -11.10 11.50 1.07
CA ASN A 121 -12.29 11.96 1.78
C ASN A 121 -12.27 11.84 3.31
N ARG A 122 -11.35 11.11 3.93
CA ARG A 122 -11.24 10.95 5.39
C ARG A 122 -9.81 10.59 5.81
N GLN A 123 -9.36 11.22 6.89
CA GLN A 123 -8.21 10.75 7.63
C GLN A 123 -8.66 9.56 8.51
N GLN A 124 -8.09 8.41 8.27
CA GLN A 124 -8.32 7.23 9.10
C GLN A 124 -7.04 6.94 9.89
N TYR A 125 -7.23 6.56 11.16
CA TYR A 125 -6.13 6.16 12.02
C TYR A 125 -6.20 4.66 12.29
N ARG A 126 -5.04 4.02 12.29
CA ARG A 126 -4.89 2.59 12.55
C ARG A 126 -3.69 2.36 13.44
N SER A 127 -3.66 1.23 14.14
CA SER A 127 -2.50 0.81 14.94
C SER A 127 -1.95 -0.51 14.44
N LEU A 128 -0.63 -0.65 14.55
CA LEU A 128 0.05 -1.94 14.40
C LEU A 128 0.63 -2.32 15.75
N ASP A 129 0.51 -3.60 16.08
CA ASP A 129 1.18 -4.18 17.23
C ASP A 129 2.71 -4.18 17.05
N LYS A 130 3.40 -4.52 18.12
CA LYS A 130 4.88 -4.54 18.17
C LYS A 130 5.51 -5.46 17.11
N ASN A 131 4.91 -6.63 16.85
CA ASN A 131 5.48 -7.59 15.90
C ASN A 131 5.38 -7.07 14.46
N ASN A 132 4.20 -6.56 14.08
CA ASN A 132 3.97 -5.96 12.78
C ASN A 132 4.77 -4.68 12.61
N THR A 133 4.93 -3.87 13.67
CA THR A 133 5.79 -2.67 13.67
C THR A 133 7.26 -3.03 13.43
N ASN A 134 7.78 -4.08 14.07
CA ASN A 134 9.16 -4.54 13.85
C ASN A 134 9.34 -5.05 12.41
N SER A 135 8.40 -5.83 11.89
CA SER A 135 8.42 -6.30 10.51
C SER A 135 8.41 -5.14 9.51
N LEU A 136 7.58 -4.12 9.78
CA LEU A 136 7.56 -2.89 8.99
C LEU A 136 8.92 -2.19 8.99
N LYS A 137 9.51 -1.96 10.17
CA LYS A 137 10.84 -1.33 10.32
C LYS A 137 11.92 -2.07 9.55
N GLU A 138 11.91 -3.41 9.62
CA GLU A 138 12.86 -4.25 8.89
C GLU A 138 12.73 -4.09 7.39
N ILE A 139 11.50 -4.17 6.85
CA ILE A 139 11.23 -4.04 5.41
C ILE A 139 11.69 -2.69 4.87
N ILE A 140 11.39 -1.61 5.58
CA ILE A 140 11.76 -0.25 5.14
C ILE A 140 13.18 0.13 5.54
N LYS A 141 13.92 -0.77 6.21
CA LYS A 141 15.29 -0.56 6.71
C LYS A 141 15.40 0.69 7.60
N TYR A 142 14.39 0.88 8.44
CA TYR A 142 14.38 1.97 9.42
C TYR A 142 15.45 1.69 10.49
N LYS A 143 16.35 2.65 10.68
CA LYS A 143 17.34 2.62 11.76
C LYS A 143 17.01 3.76 12.72
N ASN A 144 16.83 3.41 13.99
CA ASN A 144 16.73 4.40 15.08
C ASN A 144 17.98 5.27 15.17
#